data_0bd81cf2efd92f6979b0c1a89137de2c
#
_entry.id   0bd81cf2efd92f6979b0c1a89137de2c
#
_cell.length_a   1.000
_cell.length_b   1.000
_cell.length_c   1.000
_cell.angle_alpha   90.00
_cell.angle_beta   90.00
_cell.angle_gamma   90.00
#
_symmetry.space_group_name_H-M   'P 1'
#
loop_
_entity.id
_entity.type
_entity.pdbx_description
1 polymer ?
#
loop_
_entity_poly.entity_id
_entity_poly.type
_entity_poly.pdbx_seq_one_letter_code
_entity_poly.pdbx_strand_id
1 'polypeptide(L)'
;MAEITVAGGTRVGFSANKTLEEAKSLKDNRLVICKGHELSFNGQRVGLSESEASFIKGKMDEEFKARIGVKLVVSPTVQDAAAPARVSVSVYCTFDGEAVAPDAAPTAQASVDGLSLGTPITMIAGGVDHSYSGTTDGKNVEQTISVTVRVKGVTFMKSVKIPAYHKIWYGVTPDESLGTDFSLSTIFKSVSPKANASGTYEFDFSSPNCYGYILVPNGVTLPSSMQGDNPSGQEGPLPVPFKKLTNVTIGGVTYTQLRFATAQGVCKHSVTFK
;
A
#
# COMPACT_ATOMS: atom_id res chain seq x y z
N MET A 1 9.66 -38.05 34.60
CA MET A 1 9.13 -36.91 33.83
C MET A 1 7.73 -36.64 34.33
N ALA A 2 7.46 -35.45 34.76
CA ALA A 2 6.09 -35.05 35.10
C ALA A 2 5.43 -34.55 33.79
N GLU A 3 4.20 -34.96 33.55
CA GLU A 3 3.42 -34.55 32.39
C GLU A 3 2.24 -33.70 32.83
N ILE A 4 2.00 -32.61 32.14
CA ILE A 4 0.77 -31.83 32.26
C ILE A 4 -0.08 -32.13 31.03
N THR A 5 -1.30 -32.65 31.26
CA THR A 5 -2.28 -32.80 30.20
C THR A 5 -3.09 -31.51 30.09
N VAL A 6 -3.04 -30.87 28.96
CA VAL A 6 -3.75 -29.62 28.66
C VAL A 6 -5.03 -29.89 27.88
N ALA A 7 -6.01 -28.99 27.97
CA ALA A 7 -7.25 -29.10 27.21
C ALA A 7 -6.94 -29.24 25.71
N GLY A 8 -7.45 -30.29 25.07
CA GLY A 8 -7.13 -30.64 23.68
C GLY A 8 -6.18 -31.83 23.51
N GLY A 9 -5.79 -32.51 24.60
CA GLY A 9 -5.05 -33.77 24.56
C GLY A 9 -3.55 -33.65 24.30
N THR A 10 -2.97 -32.44 24.29
CA THR A 10 -1.53 -32.25 24.18
C THR A 10 -0.86 -32.46 25.53
N ARG A 11 0.19 -33.29 25.58
CA ARG A 11 0.98 -33.52 26.78
C ARG A 11 2.26 -32.70 26.73
N VAL A 12 2.55 -31.97 27.79
CA VAL A 12 3.81 -31.23 27.97
C VAL A 12 4.58 -31.87 29.11
N GLY A 13 5.79 -32.37 28.82
CA GLY A 13 6.66 -33.00 29.81
C GLY A 13 7.63 -32.02 30.45
N PHE A 14 7.74 -32.02 31.77
CA PHE A 14 8.76 -31.25 32.50
C PHE A 14 9.65 -32.22 33.33
N SER A 15 10.94 -31.90 33.45
CA SER A 15 11.77 -32.59 34.42
C SER A 15 11.39 -32.11 35.82
N ALA A 16 11.40 -33.04 36.80
CA ALA A 16 10.93 -32.82 38.16
C ALA A 16 11.60 -31.64 38.93
N ASN A 17 12.65 -31.03 38.37
CA ASN A 17 13.45 -29.99 39.01
C ASN A 17 13.40 -28.64 38.27
N LYS A 18 12.48 -28.43 37.36
CA LYS A 18 12.39 -27.14 36.64
C LYS A 18 11.44 -26.19 37.34
N THR A 19 11.94 -24.98 37.55
CA THR A 19 11.17 -23.86 38.08
C THR A 19 10.23 -23.28 37.00
N LEU A 20 9.27 -22.45 37.42
CA LEU A 20 8.38 -21.75 36.48
C LEU A 20 9.18 -20.91 35.47
N GLU A 21 10.32 -20.30 35.89
CA GLU A 21 11.19 -19.53 35.00
C GLU A 21 11.86 -20.40 33.93
N GLU A 22 12.28 -21.60 34.28
CA GLU A 22 12.80 -22.56 33.31
C GLU A 22 11.72 -23.08 32.36
N ALA A 23 10.48 -23.23 32.84
CA ALA A 23 9.34 -23.56 31.96
C ALA A 23 8.99 -22.46 30.99
N LYS A 24 9.14 -21.19 31.38
CA LYS A 24 8.98 -20.00 30.46
C LYS A 24 10.02 -19.97 29.33
N SER A 25 11.19 -20.59 29.53
CA SER A 25 12.27 -20.59 28.51
C SER A 25 12.17 -21.72 27.49
N LEU A 26 11.22 -22.64 27.62
CA LEU A 26 11.05 -23.73 26.66
C LEU A 26 10.42 -23.22 25.36
N LYS A 27 11.10 -23.47 24.24
CA LYS A 27 10.69 -23.01 22.91
C LYS A 27 9.41 -23.64 22.34
N ASP A 28 8.97 -24.77 22.87
CA ASP A 28 7.73 -25.44 22.45
C ASP A 28 6.58 -25.03 23.34
N ASN A 29 6.10 -23.84 23.13
CA ASN A 29 5.12 -23.12 23.94
C ASN A 29 3.70 -23.63 23.76
N ARG A 30 3.39 -24.79 24.31
CA ARG A 30 2.00 -25.25 24.41
C ARG A 30 1.54 -25.35 25.87
N LEU A 31 1.75 -24.27 26.61
CA LEU A 31 1.19 -24.14 27.95
C LEU A 31 -0.26 -23.64 27.82
N VAL A 32 -1.22 -24.47 28.15
CA VAL A 32 -2.63 -24.07 28.25
C VAL A 32 -2.96 -23.83 29.72
N ILE A 33 -3.37 -22.62 30.04
CA ILE A 33 -3.85 -22.25 31.35
C ILE A 33 -5.31 -22.69 31.45
N CYS A 34 -5.61 -23.64 32.36
CA CYS A 34 -6.96 -24.08 32.62
C CYS A 34 -7.79 -23.01 33.34
N LYS A 35 -9.11 -23.10 33.19
CA LYS A 35 -10.09 -22.29 33.89
C LYS A 35 -9.79 -22.22 35.39
N GLY A 36 -9.40 -21.03 35.90
CA GLY A 36 -9.09 -20.83 37.31
C GLY A 36 -7.63 -20.51 37.63
N HIS A 37 -6.76 -20.24 36.62
CA HIS A 37 -5.33 -19.88 36.79
C HIS A 37 -4.51 -20.91 37.58
N GLU A 38 -4.89 -22.19 37.55
CA GLU A 38 -4.19 -23.24 38.25
C GLU A 38 -3.47 -24.18 37.30
N LEU A 39 -2.19 -24.40 37.55
CA LEU A 39 -1.41 -25.47 36.94
C LEU A 39 -1.34 -26.63 37.94
N SER A 40 -1.60 -27.83 37.50
CA SER A 40 -1.38 -29.03 38.31
C SER A 40 -0.07 -29.68 37.90
N PHE A 41 0.83 -29.86 38.84
CA PHE A 41 2.12 -30.50 38.66
C PHE A 41 2.22 -31.70 39.63
N ASN A 42 2.35 -32.93 39.13
CA ASN A 42 2.35 -34.16 39.91
C ASN A 42 1.15 -34.30 40.89
N GLY A 43 -0.04 -33.87 40.43
CA GLY A 43 -1.23 -33.90 41.29
C GLY A 43 -1.28 -32.78 42.34
N GLN A 44 -0.24 -31.98 42.47
CA GLN A 44 -0.22 -30.79 43.32
C GLN A 44 -0.60 -29.55 42.50
N ARG A 45 -1.53 -28.77 43.01
CA ARG A 45 -1.87 -27.49 42.43
C ARG A 45 -0.73 -26.50 42.60
N VAL A 46 -0.25 -25.96 41.51
CA VAL A 46 0.69 -24.85 41.51
C VAL A 46 -0.10 -23.59 41.24
N GLY A 47 -0.33 -22.78 42.25
CA GLY A 47 -0.96 -21.47 42.12
C GLY A 47 -0.02 -20.51 41.42
N LEU A 48 -0.48 -19.88 40.34
CA LEU A 48 0.21 -18.73 39.73
C LEU A 48 -0.27 -17.48 40.46
N SER A 49 0.64 -16.56 40.72
CA SER A 49 0.26 -15.19 41.07
C SER A 49 -0.52 -14.56 39.93
N GLU A 50 -1.37 -13.59 40.19
CA GLU A 50 -2.18 -12.90 39.18
C GLU A 50 -1.31 -12.24 38.11
N SER A 51 -0.13 -11.74 38.50
CA SER A 51 0.86 -11.19 37.57
C SER A 51 1.47 -12.24 36.63
N GLU A 52 1.81 -13.41 37.14
CA GLU A 52 2.35 -14.52 36.34
C GLU A 52 1.31 -15.08 35.37
N ALA A 53 0.08 -15.28 35.85
CA ALA A 53 -1.02 -15.71 34.99
C ALA A 53 -1.30 -14.70 33.87
N SER A 54 -1.30 -13.41 34.18
CA SER A 54 -1.48 -12.32 33.20
C SER A 54 -0.32 -12.26 32.19
N PHE A 55 0.92 -12.44 32.63
CA PHE A 55 2.09 -12.49 31.77
C PHE A 55 2.02 -13.65 30.77
N ILE A 56 1.74 -14.88 31.26
CA ILE A 56 1.64 -16.07 30.41
C ILE A 56 0.50 -15.91 29.42
N LYS A 57 -0.66 -15.43 29.84
CA LYS A 57 -1.79 -15.15 28.97
C LYS A 57 -1.41 -14.12 27.89
N GLY A 58 -0.72 -13.04 28.27
CA GLY A 58 -0.27 -12.03 27.32
C GLY A 58 0.66 -12.60 26.25
N LYS A 59 1.60 -13.46 26.63
CA LYS A 59 2.50 -14.14 25.68
C LYS A 59 1.76 -15.11 24.75
N MET A 60 0.83 -15.88 25.27
CA MET A 60 -0.01 -16.76 24.45
C MET A 60 -0.87 -15.97 23.47
N ASP A 61 -1.43 -14.85 23.89
CA ASP A 61 -2.23 -13.96 23.03
C ASP A 61 -1.36 -13.35 21.91
N GLU A 62 -0.13 -12.93 22.22
CA GLU A 62 0.83 -12.42 21.22
C GLU A 62 1.20 -13.49 20.19
N GLU A 63 1.55 -14.71 20.62
CA GLU A 63 1.87 -15.82 19.72
C GLU A 63 0.66 -16.23 18.87
N PHE A 64 -0.51 -16.29 19.46
CA PHE A 64 -1.74 -16.59 18.73
C PHE A 64 -2.02 -15.53 17.65
N LYS A 65 -1.86 -14.24 17.99
CA LYS A 65 -1.99 -13.13 17.02
C LYS A 65 -0.98 -13.23 15.89
N ALA A 66 0.27 -13.64 16.19
CA ALA A 66 1.33 -13.76 15.18
C ALA A 66 1.03 -14.84 14.11
N ARG A 67 0.17 -15.83 14.42
CA ARG A 67 -0.28 -16.87 13.49
C ARG A 67 -1.36 -16.38 12.52
N ILE A 68 -1.98 -15.23 12.80
CA ILE A 68 -3.05 -14.66 11.98
C ILE A 68 -2.47 -13.63 11.02
N GLY A 69 -2.58 -13.89 9.73
CA GLY A 69 -2.24 -12.95 8.67
C GLY A 69 -3.49 -12.18 8.22
N VAL A 70 -3.35 -10.86 8.05
CA VAL A 70 -4.39 -10.02 7.44
C VAL A 70 -3.73 -9.18 6.36
N LYS A 71 -4.15 -9.37 5.11
CA LYS A 71 -3.68 -8.63 3.93
C LYS A 71 -4.81 -7.77 3.39
N LEU A 72 -4.51 -6.49 3.19
CA LEU A 72 -5.41 -5.52 2.56
C LEU A 72 -4.91 -5.22 1.16
N VAL A 73 -5.81 -5.23 0.18
CA VAL A 73 -5.56 -4.87 -1.22
C VAL A 73 -6.56 -3.81 -1.64
N VAL A 74 -6.07 -2.75 -2.28
CA VAL A 74 -6.91 -1.67 -2.80
C VAL A 74 -6.59 -1.39 -4.26
N SER A 75 -7.60 -0.96 -5.01
CA SER A 75 -7.46 -0.54 -6.41
C SER A 75 -8.45 0.59 -6.70
N PRO A 76 -8.01 1.70 -7.27
CA PRO A 76 -6.63 2.05 -7.62
C PRO A 76 -5.75 2.32 -6.38
N THR A 77 -4.44 2.21 -6.53
CA THR A 77 -3.45 2.56 -5.49
C THR A 77 -3.10 4.05 -5.47
N VAL A 78 -3.56 4.79 -6.46
CA VAL A 78 -3.38 6.23 -6.63
C VAL A 78 -4.69 6.81 -7.18
N GLN A 79 -5.11 7.95 -6.67
CA GLN A 79 -6.28 8.69 -7.14
C GLN A 79 -5.89 9.76 -8.17
N ASP A 80 -6.81 10.07 -9.09
CA ASP A 80 -6.71 11.27 -9.92
C ASP A 80 -7.23 12.47 -9.11
N ALA A 81 -6.37 13.46 -8.91
CA ALA A 81 -6.74 14.68 -8.19
C ALA A 81 -7.78 15.54 -8.92
N ALA A 82 -7.98 15.33 -10.24
CA ALA A 82 -9.00 16.01 -11.02
C ALA A 82 -10.33 15.25 -11.06
N ALA A 83 -10.28 13.90 -10.99
CA ALA A 83 -11.45 13.06 -11.15
C ALA A 83 -11.34 11.81 -10.26
N PRO A 84 -11.82 11.84 -9.02
CA PRO A 84 -11.74 10.72 -8.11
C PRO A 84 -12.51 9.50 -8.64
N ALA A 85 -11.90 8.33 -8.54
CA ALA A 85 -12.53 7.06 -8.89
C ALA A 85 -12.95 6.30 -7.63
N ARG A 86 -13.89 5.38 -7.77
CA ARG A 86 -14.24 4.45 -6.69
C ARG A 86 -13.05 3.58 -6.34
N VAL A 87 -12.88 3.30 -5.05
CA VAL A 87 -11.80 2.45 -4.54
C VAL A 87 -12.38 1.08 -4.20
N SER A 88 -11.93 0.06 -4.91
CA SER A 88 -12.19 -1.33 -4.55
C SER A 88 -11.26 -1.74 -3.43
N VAL A 89 -11.80 -2.39 -2.40
CA VAL A 89 -11.09 -2.83 -1.22
C VAL A 89 -11.31 -4.32 -1.06
N SER A 90 -10.24 -5.08 -0.86
CA SER A 90 -10.31 -6.52 -0.57
C SER A 90 -9.44 -6.85 0.63
N VAL A 91 -9.91 -7.77 1.48
CA VAL A 91 -9.19 -8.28 2.63
C VAL A 91 -9.10 -9.81 2.56
N TYR A 92 -7.93 -10.33 2.88
CA TYR A 92 -7.63 -11.75 2.92
C TYR A 92 -7.11 -12.08 4.32
N CYS A 93 -7.63 -13.16 4.91
CA CYS A 93 -7.23 -13.62 6.23
C CYS A 93 -6.59 -14.99 6.14
N THR A 94 -5.53 -15.21 6.92
CA THR A 94 -4.87 -16.52 7.03
C THR A 94 -4.67 -16.87 8.50
N PHE A 95 -4.63 -18.18 8.79
CA PHE A 95 -4.21 -18.73 10.07
C PHE A 95 -3.19 -19.83 9.78
N ASP A 96 -1.99 -19.72 10.33
CA ASP A 96 -0.84 -20.58 9.98
C ASP A 96 -0.53 -20.64 8.48
N GLY A 97 -0.80 -19.57 7.75
CA GLY A 97 -0.60 -19.49 6.30
C GLY A 97 -1.78 -19.99 5.47
N GLU A 98 -2.73 -20.72 6.05
CA GLU A 98 -3.91 -21.20 5.34
C GLU A 98 -5.04 -20.17 5.34
N ALA A 99 -5.75 -20.06 4.22
CA ALA A 99 -6.88 -19.14 4.09
C ALA A 99 -8.00 -19.48 5.07
N VAL A 100 -8.49 -18.47 5.80
CA VAL A 100 -9.59 -18.62 6.75
C VAL A 100 -10.62 -17.51 6.60
N ALA A 101 -11.88 -17.84 6.81
CA ALA A 101 -12.94 -16.85 6.89
C ALA A 101 -12.79 -16.01 8.18
N PRO A 102 -13.05 -14.70 8.14
CA PRO A 102 -13.23 -13.91 9.34
C PRO A 102 -14.48 -14.33 10.12
N ASP A 103 -14.51 -14.02 11.41
CA ASP A 103 -15.62 -14.40 12.33
C ASP A 103 -16.95 -13.71 11.95
N ALA A 104 -16.86 -12.55 11.31
CA ALA A 104 -17.97 -11.78 10.77
C ALA A 104 -17.50 -10.99 9.56
N ALA A 105 -18.45 -10.48 8.76
CA ALA A 105 -18.14 -9.64 7.62
C ALA A 105 -17.31 -8.42 8.06
N PRO A 106 -16.13 -8.19 7.44
CA PRO A 106 -15.30 -7.02 7.74
C PRO A 106 -16.00 -5.72 7.39
N THR A 107 -15.54 -4.62 7.98
CA THR A 107 -16.00 -3.28 7.62
C THR A 107 -14.86 -2.44 7.09
N ALA A 108 -15.11 -1.65 6.04
CA ALA A 108 -14.16 -0.71 5.50
C ALA A 108 -14.66 0.73 5.69
N GLN A 109 -13.74 1.63 6.03
CA GLN A 109 -14.00 3.04 6.24
C GLN A 109 -12.97 3.88 5.50
N ALA A 110 -13.44 4.81 4.67
CA ALA A 110 -12.59 5.84 4.09
C ALA A 110 -12.49 7.04 5.04
N SER A 111 -11.34 7.70 5.06
CA SER A 111 -11.11 8.95 5.79
C SER A 111 -10.16 9.87 5.04
N VAL A 112 -10.31 11.19 5.26
CA VAL A 112 -9.39 12.23 4.78
C VAL A 112 -8.99 13.05 6.01
N ASP A 113 -7.68 13.23 6.21
CA ASP A 113 -7.12 13.94 7.37
C ASP A 113 -7.67 13.44 8.72
N GLY A 114 -7.92 12.13 8.82
CA GLY A 114 -8.48 11.51 10.02
C GLY A 114 -10.00 11.61 10.16
N LEU A 115 -10.68 12.38 9.30
CA LEU A 115 -12.13 12.51 9.30
C LEU A 115 -12.78 11.43 8.46
N SER A 116 -13.68 10.64 9.06
CA SER A 116 -14.41 9.57 8.36
C SER A 116 -15.30 10.13 7.24
N LEU A 117 -15.31 9.49 6.11
CA LEU A 117 -16.13 9.78 4.94
C LEU A 117 -17.30 8.81 4.88
N GLY A 118 -18.50 9.32 5.07
CA GLY A 118 -19.71 8.49 5.07
C GLY A 118 -19.76 7.45 6.18
N THR A 119 -20.60 6.46 6.03
CA THR A 119 -20.70 5.31 6.96
C THR A 119 -19.73 4.20 6.55
N PRO A 120 -19.22 3.40 7.52
CA PRO A 120 -18.46 2.21 7.19
C PRO A 120 -19.27 1.28 6.28
N ILE A 121 -18.63 0.74 5.26
CA ILE A 121 -19.25 -0.26 4.38
C ILE A 121 -19.01 -1.67 4.94
N THR A 122 -20.04 -2.51 4.92
CA THR A 122 -19.89 -3.94 5.19
C THR A 122 -19.39 -4.62 3.93
N MET A 123 -18.29 -5.38 4.04
CA MET A 123 -17.69 -6.07 2.91
C MET A 123 -18.40 -7.39 2.63
N ILE A 124 -18.45 -7.77 1.35
CA ILE A 124 -19.15 -8.97 0.88
C ILE A 124 -18.13 -10.11 0.71
N ALA A 125 -18.50 -11.30 1.14
CA ALA A 125 -17.70 -12.50 0.93
C ALA A 125 -17.47 -12.76 -0.56
N GLY A 126 -16.21 -12.88 -0.95
CA GLY A 126 -15.78 -13.35 -2.27
C GLY A 126 -15.58 -14.87 -2.25
N GLY A 127 -15.34 -15.44 -3.40
CA GLY A 127 -15.29 -16.86 -3.70
C GLY A 127 -14.53 -17.83 -2.74
N VAL A 128 -13.84 -18.79 -3.33
CA VAL A 128 -13.22 -19.94 -2.64
C VAL A 128 -12.01 -19.62 -1.74
N ASP A 129 -11.42 -18.43 -1.87
CA ASP A 129 -10.25 -17.98 -1.11
C ASP A 129 -10.59 -17.25 0.19
N HIS A 130 -11.87 -17.27 0.60
CA HIS A 130 -12.38 -16.54 1.76
C HIS A 130 -12.06 -15.04 1.76
N SER A 131 -11.88 -14.44 0.58
CA SER A 131 -11.73 -12.99 0.44
C SER A 131 -13.04 -12.26 0.73
N TYR A 132 -12.92 -11.02 1.19
CA TYR A 132 -14.04 -10.11 1.35
C TYR A 132 -13.74 -8.83 0.60
N SER A 133 -14.73 -8.28 -0.08
CA SER A 133 -14.55 -7.09 -0.88
C SER A 133 -15.67 -6.08 -0.70
N GLY A 134 -15.36 -4.83 -1.02
CA GLY A 134 -16.30 -3.72 -1.01
C GLY A 134 -15.77 -2.58 -1.86
N THR A 135 -16.54 -1.50 -1.95
CA THR A 135 -16.17 -0.31 -2.72
C THR A 135 -16.46 0.93 -1.90
N THR A 136 -15.48 1.81 -1.77
CA THR A 136 -15.63 3.13 -1.16
C THR A 136 -15.61 4.21 -2.24
N ASP A 137 -16.24 5.35 -1.98
CA ASP A 137 -16.13 6.49 -2.88
C ASP A 137 -14.72 7.07 -2.83
N GLY A 138 -14.16 7.35 -4.01
CA GLY A 138 -12.87 8.01 -4.13
C GLY A 138 -12.94 9.49 -3.81
N LYS A 139 -11.78 10.08 -3.52
CA LYS A 139 -11.61 11.52 -3.31
C LYS A 139 -10.45 12.04 -4.15
N ASN A 140 -10.51 13.31 -4.50
CA ASN A 140 -9.45 13.98 -5.26
C ASN A 140 -8.26 14.47 -4.39
N VAL A 141 -8.19 13.97 -3.16
CA VAL A 141 -7.09 14.22 -2.21
C VAL A 141 -6.62 12.90 -1.63
N GLU A 142 -5.47 12.91 -0.95
CA GLU A 142 -4.99 11.72 -0.23
C GLU A 142 -6.08 11.24 0.72
N GLN A 143 -6.34 9.95 0.70
CA GLN A 143 -7.28 9.33 1.63
C GLN A 143 -6.68 8.08 2.26
N THR A 144 -7.19 7.72 3.42
CA THR A 144 -6.86 6.48 4.11
C THR A 144 -8.07 5.55 4.08
N ILE A 145 -7.84 4.33 3.60
CA ILE A 145 -8.83 3.24 3.71
C ILE A 145 -8.42 2.36 4.87
N SER A 146 -9.30 2.22 5.86
CA SER A 146 -9.12 1.36 7.02
C SER A 146 -10.12 0.21 6.99
N VAL A 147 -9.64 -1.01 7.23
CA VAL A 147 -10.48 -2.21 7.32
C VAL A 147 -10.37 -2.77 8.72
N THR A 148 -11.51 -2.98 9.36
CA THR A 148 -11.63 -3.70 10.62
C THR A 148 -12.12 -5.11 10.34
N VAL A 149 -11.38 -6.09 10.83
CA VAL A 149 -11.68 -7.52 10.64
C VAL A 149 -11.42 -8.29 11.94
N ARG A 150 -12.27 -9.27 12.23
CA ARG A 150 -12.11 -10.17 13.37
C ARG A 150 -11.84 -11.58 12.87
N VAL A 151 -10.75 -12.19 13.34
CA VAL A 151 -10.33 -13.54 12.94
C VAL A 151 -9.97 -14.33 14.18
N LYS A 152 -10.60 -15.48 14.37
CA LYS A 152 -10.36 -16.34 15.55
C LYS A 152 -10.47 -15.59 16.88
N GLY A 153 -11.45 -14.70 17.00
CA GLY A 153 -11.68 -13.90 18.20
C GLY A 153 -10.81 -12.64 18.34
N VAL A 154 -9.81 -12.46 17.47
CA VAL A 154 -8.89 -11.29 17.49
C VAL A 154 -9.32 -10.24 16.46
N THR A 155 -9.42 -9.00 16.90
CA THR A 155 -9.73 -7.87 16.01
C THR A 155 -8.46 -7.23 15.49
N PHE A 156 -8.41 -7.02 14.19
CA PHE A 156 -7.35 -6.31 13.47
C PHE A 156 -7.90 -5.07 12.78
N MET A 157 -7.11 -4.02 12.77
CA MET A 157 -7.33 -2.87 11.91
C MET A 157 -6.12 -2.73 10.98
N LYS A 158 -6.36 -2.73 9.67
CA LYS A 158 -5.33 -2.50 8.64
C LYS A 158 -5.74 -1.28 7.84
N SER A 159 -4.76 -0.43 7.55
CA SER A 159 -4.99 0.80 6.81
C SER A 159 -4.00 0.94 5.67
N VAL A 160 -4.44 1.58 4.59
CA VAL A 160 -3.62 1.95 3.44
C VAL A 160 -3.94 3.38 3.03
N LYS A 161 -2.91 4.15 2.74
CA LYS A 161 -3.03 5.49 2.18
C LYS A 161 -3.07 5.42 0.67
N ILE A 162 -3.97 6.17 0.06
CA ILE A 162 -4.12 6.31 -1.37
C ILE A 162 -3.89 7.78 -1.71
N PRO A 163 -2.70 8.13 -2.20
CA PRO A 163 -2.38 9.49 -2.60
C PRO A 163 -3.18 9.90 -3.84
N ALA A 164 -3.40 11.19 -4.00
CA ALA A 164 -4.00 11.77 -5.19
C ALA A 164 -3.00 12.66 -5.92
N TYR A 165 -2.83 12.43 -7.21
CA TYR A 165 -1.95 13.24 -8.06
C TYR A 165 -2.70 13.71 -9.31
N HIS A 166 -2.33 14.87 -9.82
CA HIS A 166 -2.73 15.30 -11.16
C HIS A 166 -1.96 14.52 -12.23
N LYS A 167 -2.51 14.49 -13.45
CA LYS A 167 -1.89 13.83 -14.60
C LYS A 167 -0.60 14.53 -14.99
N ILE A 168 0.37 13.76 -15.42
CA ILE A 168 1.55 14.24 -16.12
C ILE A 168 1.14 14.43 -17.58
N TRP A 169 1.51 15.56 -18.17
CA TRP A 169 1.25 15.84 -19.57
C TRP A 169 2.56 15.87 -20.35
N TYR A 170 2.52 15.44 -21.58
CA TYR A 170 3.67 15.51 -22.45
C TYR A 170 3.26 15.69 -23.92
N GLY A 171 4.09 16.35 -24.68
CA GLY A 171 3.79 16.61 -26.09
C GLY A 171 4.79 17.57 -26.73
N VAL A 172 4.45 18.00 -27.93
CA VAL A 172 5.29 18.82 -28.81
C VAL A 172 4.58 20.11 -29.16
N THR A 173 5.28 21.22 -29.06
CA THR A 173 4.80 22.56 -29.47
C THR A 173 5.96 23.40 -30.03
N PRO A 174 5.71 24.35 -30.93
CA PRO A 174 6.72 25.33 -31.37
C PRO A 174 7.06 26.34 -30.25
N ASP A 175 6.23 26.44 -29.20
CA ASP A 175 6.42 27.43 -28.16
C ASP A 175 7.68 27.15 -27.33
N GLU A 176 8.53 28.16 -27.19
CA GLU A 176 9.73 28.04 -26.35
C GLU A 176 9.42 28.06 -24.83
N SER A 177 8.28 28.61 -24.46
CA SER A 177 7.75 28.62 -23.11
C SER A 177 6.23 28.49 -23.12
N LEU A 178 5.67 27.76 -22.15
CA LEU A 178 4.22 27.61 -22.04
C LEU A 178 3.66 28.71 -21.13
N GLY A 179 2.58 29.33 -21.59
CA GLY A 179 1.81 30.30 -20.81
C GLY A 179 0.71 29.63 -19.99
N THR A 180 0.04 30.44 -19.15
CA THR A 180 -1.09 29.98 -18.30
C THR A 180 -2.32 29.59 -19.11
N ASP A 181 -2.44 30.10 -20.33
CA ASP A 181 -3.59 29.89 -21.23
C ASP A 181 -3.41 28.64 -22.13
N PHE A 182 -2.33 27.91 -21.95
CA PHE A 182 -2.02 26.75 -22.77
C PHE A 182 -3.05 25.63 -22.57
N SER A 183 -3.59 25.12 -23.69
CA SER A 183 -4.60 24.06 -23.66
C SER A 183 -3.95 22.69 -23.67
N LEU A 184 -3.77 22.08 -22.50
CA LEU A 184 -3.11 20.78 -22.34
C LEU A 184 -3.81 19.66 -23.11
N SER A 185 -5.12 19.56 -22.99
CA SER A 185 -5.89 18.42 -23.53
C SER A 185 -6.00 18.38 -25.05
N THR A 186 -5.76 19.50 -25.72
CA THR A 186 -5.81 19.60 -27.19
C THR A 186 -4.46 19.29 -27.86
N ILE A 187 -3.37 19.54 -27.17
CA ILE A 187 -2.01 19.50 -27.75
C ILE A 187 -1.19 18.38 -27.16
N PHE A 188 -1.35 18.12 -25.86
CA PHE A 188 -0.54 17.17 -25.13
C PHE A 188 -1.29 15.87 -24.81
N LYS A 189 -0.55 14.77 -24.73
CA LYS A 189 -1.00 13.49 -24.20
C LYS A 189 -0.86 13.49 -22.69
N SER A 190 -1.69 12.72 -21.99
CA SER A 190 -1.60 12.55 -20.55
C SER A 190 -1.17 11.15 -20.16
N VAL A 191 -0.47 11.06 -19.04
CA VAL A 191 -0.16 9.80 -18.36
C VAL A 191 -1.04 9.73 -17.12
N SER A 192 -1.50 8.52 -16.78
CA SER A 192 -2.26 8.28 -15.55
C SER A 192 -1.52 8.82 -14.32
N PRO A 193 -2.25 9.31 -13.30
CA PRO A 193 -1.65 9.84 -12.08
C PRO A 193 -0.70 8.84 -11.43
N LYS A 194 0.47 9.31 -11.01
CA LYS A 194 1.51 8.50 -10.35
C LYS A 194 2.44 9.37 -9.50
N ALA A 195 3.12 8.74 -8.54
CA ALA A 195 3.97 9.44 -7.57
C ALA A 195 5.28 9.98 -8.14
N ASN A 196 5.72 9.48 -9.30
CA ASN A 196 6.97 9.91 -9.94
C ASN A 196 6.78 10.06 -11.45
N ALA A 197 7.63 10.85 -12.07
CA ALA A 197 7.60 11.10 -13.51
C ALA A 197 8.47 10.12 -14.32
N SER A 198 8.95 9.03 -13.74
CA SER A 198 9.69 7.98 -14.46
C SER A 198 8.79 7.28 -15.47
N GLY A 199 9.35 6.84 -16.58
CA GLY A 199 8.60 6.13 -17.63
C GLY A 199 9.03 6.56 -19.03
N THR A 200 8.36 5.98 -20.04
CA THR A 200 8.63 6.26 -21.44
C THR A 200 7.62 7.25 -22.00
N TYR A 201 8.12 8.26 -22.67
CA TYR A 201 7.35 9.34 -23.30
C TYR A 201 7.68 9.40 -24.80
N GLU A 202 6.65 9.32 -25.63
CA GLU A 202 6.81 9.31 -27.08
C GLU A 202 6.43 10.65 -27.68
N PHE A 203 7.41 11.29 -28.32
CA PHE A 203 7.28 12.59 -28.97
C PHE A 203 7.28 12.42 -30.50
N ASP A 204 6.31 13.00 -31.16
CA ASP A 204 6.19 13.05 -32.63
C ASP A 204 6.31 14.49 -33.09
N PHE A 205 7.48 14.82 -33.61
CA PHE A 205 7.78 16.15 -34.16
C PHE A 205 7.36 16.17 -35.62
N SER A 206 6.12 16.51 -35.90
CA SER A 206 5.56 16.61 -37.25
C SER A 206 5.94 17.92 -37.98
N SER A 207 6.49 18.89 -37.24
CA SER A 207 6.93 20.17 -37.75
C SER A 207 8.33 20.52 -37.25
N PRO A 208 9.16 21.26 -38.02
CA PRO A 208 10.48 21.69 -37.56
C PRO A 208 10.36 22.78 -36.47
N ASN A 209 11.45 23.00 -35.76
CA ASN A 209 11.59 24.03 -34.73
C ASN A 209 10.60 23.89 -33.56
N CYS A 210 10.24 22.64 -33.20
CA CYS A 210 9.37 22.35 -32.09
C CYS A 210 10.16 21.83 -30.90
N TYR A 211 9.59 22.00 -29.70
CA TYR A 211 10.13 21.52 -28.45
C TYR A 211 9.23 20.41 -27.86
N GLY A 212 9.86 19.35 -27.34
CA GLY A 212 9.17 18.35 -26.51
C GLY A 212 9.10 18.81 -25.07
N TYR A 213 7.96 18.64 -24.46
CA TYR A 213 7.69 19.00 -23.06
C TYR A 213 7.19 17.81 -22.26
N ILE A 214 7.60 17.78 -21.00
CA ILE A 214 6.93 16.98 -19.95
C ILE A 214 6.56 17.96 -18.84
N LEU A 215 5.29 17.99 -18.49
CA LEU A 215 4.74 18.79 -17.40
C LEU A 215 4.45 17.90 -16.21
N VAL A 216 5.25 18.06 -15.18
CA VAL A 216 5.15 17.27 -13.95
C VAL A 216 4.43 18.10 -12.90
N PRO A 217 3.25 17.66 -12.43
CA PRO A 217 2.50 18.42 -11.43
C PRO A 217 3.24 18.45 -10.09
N ASN A 218 3.04 19.50 -9.32
CA ASN A 218 3.58 19.60 -7.98
C ASN A 218 3.16 18.39 -7.13
N GLY A 219 4.07 17.91 -6.28
CA GLY A 219 3.87 16.72 -5.46
C GLY A 219 4.27 15.40 -6.15
N VAL A 220 4.49 15.40 -7.47
CA VAL A 220 5.06 14.27 -8.19
C VAL A 220 6.58 14.39 -8.24
N THR A 221 7.28 13.31 -7.92
CA THR A 221 8.75 13.27 -7.95
C THR A 221 9.27 13.40 -9.39
N LEU A 222 10.20 14.32 -9.61
CA LEU A 222 10.88 14.47 -10.89
C LEU A 222 11.77 13.25 -11.18
N PRO A 223 12.08 12.95 -12.45
CA PRO A 223 13.05 11.94 -12.82
C PRO A 223 14.41 12.22 -12.15
N SER A 224 15.14 11.18 -11.80
CA SER A 224 16.48 11.29 -11.20
C SER A 224 17.53 11.85 -12.17
N SER A 225 17.30 11.73 -13.47
CA SER A 225 18.12 12.27 -14.53
C SER A 225 17.30 13.21 -15.41
N MET A 226 17.88 14.34 -15.78
CA MET A 226 17.32 15.28 -16.77
C MET A 226 17.68 14.89 -18.22
N GLN A 227 18.22 13.70 -18.41
CA GLN A 227 18.51 13.10 -19.71
C GLN A 227 17.68 11.84 -19.85
N GLY A 228 16.90 11.76 -20.90
CA GLY A 228 16.20 10.54 -21.26
C GLY A 228 17.03 9.71 -22.23
N ASP A 229 16.88 8.40 -22.15
CA ASP A 229 17.43 7.49 -23.17
C ASP A 229 16.50 7.49 -24.38
N ASN A 230 17.05 7.58 -25.58
CA ASN A 230 16.29 7.45 -26.82
C ASN A 230 16.50 6.04 -27.40
N PRO A 231 15.56 5.10 -27.23
CA PRO A 231 15.73 3.72 -27.72
C PRO A 231 15.48 3.55 -29.22
N SER A 232 15.08 4.59 -29.96
CA SER A 232 14.71 4.43 -31.37
C SER A 232 15.91 4.34 -32.30
N GLY A 233 16.38 3.11 -32.54
CA GLY A 233 16.88 2.61 -33.84
C GLY A 233 18.10 3.22 -34.49
N GLN A 234 18.80 4.18 -33.93
CA GLN A 234 20.11 4.63 -34.34
C GLN A 234 21.15 4.19 -33.31
N GLU A 235 22.32 3.86 -33.75
CA GLU A 235 23.42 3.24 -33.01
C GLU A 235 23.63 3.80 -31.59
N GLY A 236 23.06 3.12 -30.61
CA GLY A 236 23.14 3.40 -29.17
C GLY A 236 22.08 4.41 -28.66
N PRO A 237 21.72 4.33 -27.38
CA PRO A 237 20.84 5.31 -26.75
C PRO A 237 21.55 6.68 -26.68
N LEU A 238 21.16 7.60 -27.54
CA LEU A 238 21.62 8.99 -27.44
C LEU A 238 20.86 9.67 -26.31
N PRO A 239 21.53 10.21 -25.28
CA PRO A 239 20.87 10.94 -24.23
C PRO A 239 20.19 12.20 -24.81
N VAL A 240 18.89 12.35 -24.53
CA VAL A 240 18.14 13.54 -24.90
C VAL A 240 18.18 14.51 -23.71
N PRO A 241 18.90 15.65 -23.83
CA PRO A 241 19.00 16.58 -22.72
C PRO A 241 17.71 17.37 -22.55
N PHE A 242 17.27 17.49 -21.30
CA PHE A 242 16.14 18.32 -20.90
C PHE A 242 16.61 19.52 -20.08
N LYS A 243 15.92 20.63 -20.22
CA LYS A 243 16.03 21.80 -19.34
C LYS A 243 14.81 21.85 -18.42
N LYS A 244 15.04 22.12 -17.15
CA LYS A 244 13.99 22.52 -16.23
C LYS A 244 13.75 24.00 -16.40
N LEU A 245 12.53 24.37 -16.77
CA LEU A 245 12.09 25.77 -16.87
C LEU A 245 11.39 26.21 -15.58
N THR A 246 10.99 27.46 -15.53
CA THR A 246 10.12 27.99 -14.46
C THR A 246 8.80 27.24 -14.43
N ASN A 247 8.24 27.10 -13.23
CA ASN A 247 6.94 26.47 -13.08
C ASN A 247 5.86 27.28 -13.80
N VAL A 248 4.86 26.56 -14.34
CA VAL A 248 3.68 27.18 -14.97
C VAL A 248 2.42 26.68 -14.27
N THR A 249 1.42 27.55 -14.10
CA THR A 249 0.11 27.16 -13.58
C THR A 249 -0.90 27.13 -14.72
N ILE A 250 -1.45 25.95 -15.03
CA ILE A 250 -2.41 25.75 -16.11
C ILE A 250 -3.65 25.08 -15.52
N GLY A 251 -4.82 25.68 -15.70
CA GLY A 251 -6.06 25.13 -15.16
C GLY A 251 -6.07 25.00 -13.63
N GLY A 252 -5.37 25.88 -12.91
CA GLY A 252 -5.26 25.84 -11.44
C GLY A 252 -4.22 24.85 -10.91
N VAL A 253 -3.56 24.09 -11.77
CA VAL A 253 -2.52 23.13 -11.37
C VAL A 253 -1.14 23.67 -11.75
N THR A 254 -0.23 23.66 -10.78
CA THR A 254 1.15 24.10 -10.99
C THR A 254 2.01 22.93 -11.45
N TYR A 255 2.70 23.10 -12.57
CA TYR A 255 3.58 22.11 -13.18
C TYR A 255 5.02 22.59 -13.22
N THR A 256 5.95 21.69 -12.94
CA THR A 256 7.35 21.84 -13.33
C THR A 256 7.47 21.49 -14.80
N GLN A 257 8.04 22.40 -15.61
CA GLN A 257 8.26 22.18 -17.03
C GLN A 257 9.63 21.55 -17.27
N LEU A 258 9.65 20.36 -17.87
CA LEU A 258 10.84 19.74 -18.44
C LEU A 258 10.73 19.86 -19.97
N ARG A 259 11.64 20.61 -20.59
CA ARG A 259 11.64 20.83 -22.03
C ARG A 259 12.92 20.28 -22.66
N PHE A 260 12.86 19.77 -23.89
CA PHE A 260 14.05 19.47 -24.67
C PHE A 260 14.95 20.72 -24.72
N ALA A 261 16.26 20.51 -24.51
CA ALA A 261 17.21 21.64 -24.44
C ALA A 261 17.25 22.45 -25.73
N THR A 262 17.02 21.80 -26.87
CA THR A 262 17.00 22.40 -28.20
C THR A 262 15.73 22.05 -28.96
N ALA A 263 15.33 22.92 -29.89
CA ALA A 263 14.26 22.59 -30.83
C ALA A 263 14.69 21.42 -31.72
N GLN A 264 13.71 20.63 -32.14
CA GLN A 264 13.91 19.45 -32.98
C GLN A 264 13.39 19.69 -34.40
N GLY A 265 14.01 19.03 -35.38
CA GLY A 265 13.47 18.86 -36.70
C GLY A 265 12.34 17.83 -36.73
N VAL A 266 11.83 17.52 -37.94
CA VAL A 266 10.81 16.48 -38.13
C VAL A 266 11.39 15.10 -37.77
N CYS A 267 10.96 14.51 -36.67
CA CYS A 267 11.46 13.22 -36.16
C CYS A 267 10.54 12.64 -35.12
N LYS A 268 10.83 11.41 -34.67
CA LYS A 268 10.17 10.78 -33.54
C LYS A 268 11.19 10.42 -32.47
N HIS A 269 10.87 10.68 -31.22
CA HIS A 269 11.68 10.29 -30.08
C HIS A 269 10.86 9.47 -29.10
N SER A 270 11.42 8.36 -28.63
CA SER A 270 10.92 7.61 -27.47
C SER A 270 11.93 7.80 -26.33
N VAL A 271 11.54 8.52 -25.30
CA VAL A 271 12.43 8.95 -24.22
C VAL A 271 12.02 8.27 -22.93
N THR A 272 12.95 7.55 -22.30
CA THR A 272 12.70 6.86 -21.04
C THR A 272 13.45 7.55 -19.91
N PHE A 273 12.72 7.93 -18.88
CA PHE A 273 13.24 8.42 -17.60
C PHE A 273 13.18 7.34 -16.52
N LYS A 274 14.24 7.23 -15.76
CA LYS A 274 14.37 6.32 -14.61
C LYS A 274 14.16 7.02 -13.29
#